data_4875793659e4a1650abcd903557710a5
#
_entry.id   4875793659e4a1650abcd903557710a5
#
_cell.length_a   1.000
_cell.length_b   1.000
_cell.length_c   1.000
_cell.angle_alpha   90.00
_cell.angle_beta   90.00
_cell.angle_gamma   90.00
#
_symmetry.space_group_name_H-M   'P 1'
#
loop_
_entity.id
_entity.type
_entity.pdbx_description
1 polymer ?
#
loop_
_entity_poly.entity_id
_entity_poly.type
_entity_poly.pdbx_seq_one_letter_code
_entity_poly.pdbx_strand_id
1 'polypeptide(L)'
;KNPAMFYDDCPIPGEEMYRIIENREFSRLPGNMSRTAQEALDTLLHTGDGQLCDIIVDRAALDAIEEAGKKSGEPIIENYADTTVAIADIKIAVRSQKTGKSADFMRSAMAECESLSIDQLIRAALSGMEEIAQYLEGTSYAGGADALRESPSAFERWCDNRMIETLKSQKY
;
A
#
# COMPACT_ATOMS: atom_id res chain seq x y z
N LYS A 1 0.08 -25.11 -13.08
CA LYS A 1 -0.12 -24.81 -11.65
C LYS A 1 1.23 -24.81 -10.98
N ASN A 2 1.67 -23.68 -10.44
CA ASN A 2 2.89 -23.61 -9.64
C ASN A 2 2.48 -23.46 -8.16
N PRO A 3 2.54 -24.54 -7.34
CA PRO A 3 2.20 -24.47 -5.91
C PRO A 3 3.03 -23.45 -5.14
N ALA A 4 4.24 -23.15 -5.59
CA ALA A 4 5.12 -22.16 -4.95
C ALA A 4 4.64 -20.69 -5.06
N MET A 5 3.52 -20.42 -5.76
CA MET A 5 2.91 -19.08 -5.81
C MET A 5 2.05 -18.75 -4.58
N PHE A 6 1.75 -19.73 -3.74
CA PHE A 6 0.88 -19.56 -2.58
C PHE A 6 1.67 -19.82 -1.30
N TYR A 7 1.36 -19.04 -0.26
CA TYR A 7 1.86 -19.29 1.08
C TYR A 7 0.99 -20.35 1.78
N ASP A 8 1.61 -21.23 2.56
CA ASP A 8 0.90 -22.32 3.24
C ASP A 8 0.00 -21.82 4.38
N ASP A 9 0.38 -20.70 5.03
CA ASP A 9 -0.30 -20.14 6.19
C ASP A 9 -1.31 -19.04 5.84
N CYS A 10 -2.04 -19.19 4.74
CA CYS A 10 -3.09 -18.25 4.35
C CYS A 10 -4.47 -18.65 4.87
N PRO A 11 -5.35 -17.68 5.22
CA PRO A 11 -6.73 -17.97 5.64
C PRO A 11 -7.55 -18.72 4.59
N ILE A 12 -7.24 -18.50 3.31
CA ILE A 12 -7.81 -19.27 2.19
C ILE A 12 -6.68 -20.12 1.60
N PRO A 13 -6.80 -21.46 1.60
CA PRO A 13 -5.79 -22.32 1.02
C PRO A 13 -5.49 -21.96 -0.44
N GLY A 14 -4.23 -21.99 -0.85
CA GLY A 14 -3.81 -21.56 -2.19
C GLY A 14 -4.52 -22.28 -3.33
N GLU A 15 -4.79 -23.60 -3.19
CA GLU A 15 -5.57 -24.35 -4.19
C GLU A 15 -7.03 -23.89 -4.27
N GLU A 16 -7.61 -23.47 -3.15
CA GLU A 16 -8.96 -22.93 -3.12
C GLU A 16 -9.00 -21.56 -3.77
N MET A 17 -8.05 -20.68 -3.44
CA MET A 17 -7.90 -19.38 -4.08
C MET A 17 -7.75 -19.52 -5.59
N TYR A 18 -6.90 -20.44 -6.04
CA TYR A 18 -6.72 -20.72 -7.46
C TYR A 18 -8.04 -21.11 -8.15
N ARG A 19 -8.82 -22.03 -7.55
CA ARG A 19 -10.12 -22.45 -8.10
C ARG A 19 -11.13 -21.30 -8.17
N ILE A 20 -11.19 -20.47 -7.10
CA ILE A 20 -12.08 -19.30 -7.06
C ILE A 20 -11.76 -18.35 -8.22
N ILE A 21 -10.48 -18.06 -8.45
CA ILE A 21 -10.04 -17.15 -9.53
C ILE A 21 -10.30 -17.80 -10.91
N GLU A 22 -9.91 -19.05 -11.10
CA GLU A 22 -10.06 -19.78 -12.38
C GLU A 22 -11.53 -19.88 -12.81
N ASN A 23 -12.43 -20.16 -11.85
CA ASN A 23 -13.86 -20.31 -12.09
C ASN A 23 -14.66 -19.00 -11.95
N ARG A 24 -14.00 -17.91 -11.56
CA ARG A 24 -14.62 -16.60 -11.28
C ARG A 24 -15.68 -16.67 -10.19
N GLU A 25 -15.50 -17.53 -9.19
CA GLU A 25 -16.41 -17.74 -8.07
C GLU A 25 -16.13 -16.70 -6.95
N PHE A 26 -16.00 -15.41 -7.31
CA PHE A 26 -15.57 -14.35 -6.39
C PHE A 26 -16.51 -14.15 -5.20
N SER A 27 -17.78 -14.56 -5.32
CA SER A 27 -18.72 -14.54 -4.19
C SER A 27 -18.28 -15.39 -2.99
N ARG A 28 -17.33 -16.30 -3.18
CA ARG A 28 -16.74 -17.12 -2.11
C ARG A 28 -15.63 -16.40 -1.34
N LEU A 29 -15.15 -15.26 -1.87
CA LEU A 29 -14.15 -14.45 -1.19
C LEU A 29 -14.80 -13.60 -0.08
N PRO A 30 -14.13 -13.44 1.08
CA PRO A 30 -14.70 -12.69 2.20
C PRO A 30 -14.69 -11.18 1.96
N GLY A 31 -15.68 -10.50 2.57
CA GLY A 31 -15.74 -9.05 2.65
C GLY A 31 -15.64 -8.33 1.31
N ASN A 32 -14.77 -7.31 1.24
CA ASN A 32 -14.57 -6.50 0.03
C ASN A 32 -13.77 -7.20 -1.07
N MET A 33 -13.10 -8.33 -0.77
CA MET A 33 -12.28 -9.05 -1.74
C MET A 33 -13.09 -9.52 -2.95
N SER A 34 -14.35 -9.90 -2.77
CA SER A 34 -15.24 -10.31 -3.87
C SER A 34 -15.40 -9.20 -4.90
N ARG A 35 -15.73 -8.00 -4.46
CA ARG A 35 -15.90 -6.82 -5.34
C ARG A 35 -14.58 -6.43 -5.99
N THR A 36 -13.51 -6.38 -5.21
CA THR A 36 -12.16 -6.04 -5.70
C THR A 36 -11.67 -7.01 -6.77
N ALA A 37 -11.87 -8.31 -6.57
CA ALA A 37 -11.49 -9.33 -7.54
C ALA A 37 -12.28 -9.21 -8.85
N GLN A 38 -13.59 -8.90 -8.77
CA GLN A 38 -14.40 -8.65 -9.95
C GLN A 38 -13.94 -7.41 -10.71
N GLU A 39 -13.70 -6.29 -10.02
CA GLU A 39 -13.22 -5.04 -10.60
C GLU A 39 -11.86 -5.21 -11.26
N ALA A 40 -10.91 -5.89 -10.59
CA ALA A 40 -9.59 -6.17 -11.13
C ALA A 40 -9.66 -7.03 -12.40
N LEU A 41 -10.51 -8.08 -12.41
CA LEU A 41 -10.72 -8.91 -13.59
C LEU A 41 -11.34 -8.11 -14.73
N ASP A 42 -12.38 -7.33 -14.47
CA ASP A 42 -13.05 -6.51 -15.49
C ASP A 42 -12.08 -5.49 -16.09
N THR A 43 -11.26 -4.85 -15.26
CA THR A 43 -10.20 -3.94 -15.71
C THR A 43 -9.20 -4.65 -16.59
N LEU A 44 -8.72 -5.83 -16.19
CA LEU A 44 -7.78 -6.63 -16.97
C LEU A 44 -8.35 -7.03 -18.33
N LEU A 45 -9.62 -7.45 -18.37
CA LEU A 45 -10.29 -7.87 -19.60
C LEU A 45 -10.52 -6.70 -20.57
N HIS A 46 -10.78 -5.49 -20.05
CA HIS A 46 -11.02 -4.32 -20.88
C HIS A 46 -9.75 -3.63 -21.37
N THR A 47 -8.71 -3.61 -20.54
CA THR A 47 -7.49 -2.83 -20.82
C THR A 47 -6.30 -3.71 -21.24
N GLY A 48 -6.27 -4.98 -20.83
CA GLY A 48 -5.11 -5.84 -20.96
C GLY A 48 -3.93 -5.44 -20.05
N ASP A 49 -4.12 -4.46 -19.16
CA ASP A 49 -3.08 -3.89 -18.31
C ASP A 49 -3.08 -4.56 -16.93
N GLY A 50 -2.12 -5.49 -16.72
CA GLY A 50 -1.93 -6.17 -15.44
C GLY A 50 -1.52 -5.22 -14.32
N GLN A 51 -0.82 -4.11 -14.61
CA GLN A 51 -0.43 -3.14 -13.59
C GLN A 51 -1.63 -2.42 -12.98
N LEU A 52 -2.66 -2.11 -13.78
CA LEU A 52 -3.90 -1.55 -13.25
C LEU A 52 -4.65 -2.55 -12.36
N CYS A 53 -4.60 -3.84 -12.73
CA CYS A 53 -5.16 -4.91 -11.90
C CYS A 53 -4.47 -4.98 -10.52
N ASP A 54 -3.13 -4.96 -10.50
CA ASP A 54 -2.35 -4.97 -9.27
C ASP A 54 -2.69 -3.75 -8.39
N ILE A 55 -2.78 -2.55 -8.98
CA ILE A 55 -3.13 -1.32 -8.26
C ILE A 55 -4.50 -1.42 -7.58
N ILE A 56 -5.50 -1.98 -8.26
CA ILE A 56 -6.85 -2.15 -7.70
C ILE A 56 -6.80 -3.05 -6.47
N VAL A 57 -6.06 -4.15 -6.54
CA VAL A 57 -5.93 -5.11 -5.44
C VAL A 57 -5.14 -4.51 -4.28
N ASP A 58 -3.99 -3.91 -4.55
CA ASP A 58 -3.11 -3.30 -3.54
C ASP A 58 -3.82 -2.13 -2.82
N ARG A 59 -4.48 -1.26 -3.57
CA ARG A 59 -5.25 -0.14 -3.01
C ARG A 59 -6.37 -0.64 -2.10
N ALA A 60 -7.14 -1.63 -2.53
CA ALA A 60 -8.21 -2.20 -1.71
C ALA A 60 -7.67 -2.85 -0.43
N ALA A 61 -6.46 -3.43 -0.46
CA ALA A 61 -5.80 -3.95 0.73
C ALA A 61 -5.43 -2.83 1.71
N LEU A 62 -4.87 -1.72 1.22
CA LEU A 62 -4.52 -0.55 2.04
C LEU A 62 -5.76 0.08 2.68
N ASP A 63 -6.84 0.28 1.91
CA ASP A 63 -8.11 0.80 2.42
C ASP A 63 -8.70 -0.13 3.51
N ALA A 64 -8.58 -1.45 3.33
CA ALA A 64 -9.04 -2.43 4.32
C ALA A 64 -8.20 -2.41 5.61
N ILE A 65 -6.89 -2.20 5.52
CA ILE A 65 -5.99 -2.06 6.67
C ILE A 65 -6.39 -0.81 7.48
N GLU A 66 -6.55 0.33 6.83
CA GLU A 66 -6.94 1.58 7.48
C GLU A 66 -8.31 1.46 8.15
N GLU A 67 -9.28 0.88 7.45
CA GLU A 67 -10.62 0.64 8.00
C GLU A 67 -10.60 -0.31 9.22
N ALA A 68 -9.81 -1.37 9.15
CA ALA A 68 -9.65 -2.32 10.26
C ALA A 68 -8.98 -1.66 11.46
N GLY A 69 -7.96 -0.83 11.24
CA GLY A 69 -7.32 -0.02 12.27
C GLY A 69 -8.34 0.83 13.02
N LYS A 70 -9.08 1.67 12.29
CA LYS A 70 -10.12 2.54 12.85
C LYS A 70 -11.22 1.78 13.60
N LYS A 71 -11.64 0.65 13.08
CA LYS A 71 -12.66 -0.20 13.72
C LYS A 71 -12.17 -0.91 14.98
N SER A 72 -10.87 -1.05 15.17
CA SER A 72 -10.33 -1.73 16.34
C SER A 72 -10.62 -0.99 17.64
N GLY A 73 -10.67 0.34 17.59
CA GLY A 73 -10.79 1.22 18.76
C GLY A 73 -9.56 1.20 19.67
N GLU A 74 -8.46 0.56 19.21
CA GLU A 74 -7.22 0.42 19.96
C GLU A 74 -6.14 1.35 19.36
N PRO A 75 -5.68 2.38 20.08
CA PRO A 75 -4.76 3.38 19.53
C PRO A 75 -3.49 2.81 18.90
N ILE A 76 -2.97 1.68 19.44
CA ILE A 76 -1.77 1.04 18.88
C ILE A 76 -2.07 0.42 17.51
N ILE A 77 -3.25 -0.17 17.34
CA ILE A 77 -3.66 -0.81 16.09
C ILE A 77 -3.99 0.25 15.06
N GLU A 78 -4.68 1.33 15.46
CA GLU A 78 -4.97 2.48 14.62
C GLU A 78 -3.67 3.11 14.08
N ASN A 79 -2.72 3.41 14.98
CA ASN A 79 -1.43 3.99 14.60
C ASN A 79 -0.61 3.06 13.71
N TYR A 80 -0.65 1.75 13.95
CA TYR A 80 0.02 0.76 13.10
C TYR A 80 -0.59 0.70 11.69
N ALA A 81 -1.92 0.73 11.59
CA ALA A 81 -2.63 0.71 10.32
C ALA A 81 -2.34 1.99 9.52
N ASP A 82 -2.48 3.17 10.14
CA ASP A 82 -2.16 4.45 9.52
C ASP A 82 -0.70 4.53 9.05
N THR A 83 0.24 4.09 9.89
CA THR A 83 1.67 4.04 9.52
C THR A 83 1.91 3.08 8.34
N THR A 84 1.21 1.94 8.30
CA THR A 84 1.32 0.97 7.21
C THR A 84 0.91 1.61 5.88
N VAL A 85 -0.23 2.28 5.86
CA VAL A 85 -0.74 2.97 4.67
C VAL A 85 0.18 4.12 4.28
N ALA A 86 0.60 4.96 5.23
CA ALA A 86 1.49 6.09 4.97
C ALA A 86 2.84 5.64 4.36
N ILE A 87 3.46 4.59 4.89
CA ILE A 87 4.71 4.04 4.35
C ILE A 87 4.51 3.48 2.93
N ALA A 88 3.39 2.81 2.67
CA ALA A 88 3.05 2.35 1.33
C ALA A 88 2.93 3.53 0.35
N ASP A 89 2.24 4.59 0.74
CA ASP A 89 2.07 5.79 -0.09
C ASP A 89 3.39 6.52 -0.37
N ILE A 90 4.27 6.63 0.63
CA ILE A 90 5.61 7.19 0.43
C ILE A 90 6.40 6.33 -0.57
N LYS A 91 6.36 5.01 -0.45
CA LYS A 91 7.00 4.09 -1.41
C LYS A 91 6.43 4.23 -2.82
N ILE A 92 5.10 4.39 -2.94
CA ILE A 92 4.42 4.65 -4.23
C ILE A 92 4.91 5.98 -4.81
N ALA A 93 4.98 7.05 -4.04
CA ALA A 93 5.47 8.36 -4.48
C ALA A 93 6.90 8.30 -5.00
N VAL A 94 7.81 7.69 -4.23
CA VAL A 94 9.23 7.52 -4.58
C VAL A 94 9.40 6.70 -5.86
N ARG A 95 8.66 5.60 -5.98
CA ARG A 95 8.69 4.75 -7.18
C ARG A 95 8.10 5.46 -8.40
N SER A 96 6.99 6.16 -8.20
CA SER A 96 6.31 6.92 -9.26
C SER A 96 7.18 8.05 -9.80
N GLN A 97 7.86 8.78 -8.92
CA GLN A 97 8.83 9.81 -9.33
C GLN A 97 9.94 9.22 -10.18
N LYS A 98 10.55 8.10 -9.76
CA LYS A 98 11.64 7.41 -10.50
C LYS A 98 11.19 6.90 -11.87
N THR A 99 9.92 6.51 -12.00
CA THR A 99 9.39 5.89 -13.23
C THR A 99 8.52 6.82 -14.06
N GLY A 100 8.43 8.10 -13.67
CA GLY A 100 7.68 9.13 -14.42
C GLY A 100 6.18 8.87 -14.49
N LYS A 101 5.57 8.33 -13.42
CA LYS A 101 4.13 8.08 -13.36
C LYS A 101 3.34 9.37 -13.19
N SER A 102 2.11 9.39 -13.71
CA SER A 102 1.21 10.54 -13.64
C SER A 102 0.59 10.73 -12.25
N ALA A 103 0.01 11.92 -12.00
CA ALA A 103 -0.78 12.19 -10.81
C ALA A 103 -1.97 11.22 -10.69
N ASP A 104 -2.66 10.95 -11.81
CA ASP A 104 -3.83 10.05 -11.82
C ASP A 104 -3.45 8.62 -11.45
N PHE A 105 -2.29 8.14 -11.91
CA PHE A 105 -1.73 6.85 -11.50
C PHE A 105 -1.51 6.81 -9.99
N MET A 106 -0.81 7.80 -9.42
CA MET A 106 -0.53 7.87 -7.99
C MET A 106 -1.83 7.96 -7.17
N ARG A 107 -2.80 8.76 -7.64
CA ARG A 107 -4.09 8.91 -6.98
C ARG A 107 -4.91 7.61 -6.95
N SER A 108 -4.80 6.78 -7.98
CA SER A 108 -5.44 5.47 -8.03
C SER A 108 -4.75 4.43 -7.14
N ALA A 109 -3.44 4.56 -6.90
CA ALA A 109 -2.64 3.61 -6.16
C ALA A 109 -2.55 3.90 -4.64
N MET A 110 -2.57 5.19 -4.24
CA MET A 110 -2.45 5.62 -2.85
C MET A 110 -3.77 5.52 -2.09
N ALA A 111 -3.70 5.21 -0.80
CA ALA A 111 -4.85 5.14 0.10
C ALA A 111 -4.84 6.31 1.10
N GLU A 112 -6.03 6.80 1.49
CA GLU A 112 -6.15 7.86 2.48
C GLU A 112 -5.70 7.37 3.87
N CYS A 113 -4.87 8.17 4.54
CA CYS A 113 -4.47 8.00 5.93
C CYS A 113 -4.47 9.33 6.66
N GLU A 114 -4.38 9.32 7.99
CA GLU A 114 -4.47 10.55 8.79
C GLU A 114 -3.14 11.30 8.87
N SER A 115 -2.03 10.59 8.84
CA SER A 115 -0.69 11.14 9.06
C SER A 115 -0.04 11.78 7.83
N LEU A 116 -0.60 11.60 6.62
CA LEU A 116 -0.11 12.18 5.38
C LEU A 116 -1.23 12.78 4.52
N SER A 117 -0.89 13.81 3.75
CA SER A 117 -1.74 14.33 2.70
C SER A 117 -1.32 13.75 1.34
N ILE A 118 -2.16 12.90 0.76
CA ILE A 118 -1.94 12.33 -0.58
C ILE A 118 -1.71 13.42 -1.63
N ASP A 119 -2.53 14.50 -1.60
CA ASP A 119 -2.40 15.58 -2.58
C ASP A 119 -1.06 16.32 -2.48
N GLN A 120 -0.54 16.51 -1.27
CA GLN A 120 0.78 17.14 -1.09
C GLN A 120 1.89 16.18 -1.50
N LEU A 121 1.78 14.91 -1.15
CA LEU A 121 2.75 13.88 -1.52
C LEU A 121 2.83 13.68 -3.05
N ILE A 122 1.69 13.67 -3.74
CA ILE A 122 1.63 13.60 -5.21
C ILE A 122 2.30 14.81 -5.83
N ARG A 123 2.00 16.04 -5.34
CA ARG A 123 2.64 17.25 -5.85
C ARG A 123 4.15 17.22 -5.66
N ALA A 124 4.62 16.77 -4.50
CA ALA A 124 6.05 16.58 -4.24
C ALA A 124 6.67 15.57 -5.21
N ALA A 125 6.03 14.42 -5.41
CA ALA A 125 6.52 13.38 -6.31
C ALA A 125 6.60 13.83 -7.78
N LEU A 126 5.67 14.67 -8.22
CA LEU A 126 5.71 15.25 -9.57
C LEU A 126 6.82 16.29 -9.73
N SER A 127 7.21 16.96 -8.65
CA SER A 127 8.25 18.00 -8.66
C SER A 127 9.66 17.39 -8.59
N GLY A 128 9.87 16.36 -7.75
CA GLY A 128 11.15 15.67 -7.68
C GLY A 128 11.36 14.88 -6.39
N MET A 129 12.50 14.18 -6.33
CA MET A 129 12.85 13.37 -5.18
C MET A 129 13.16 14.22 -3.95
N GLU A 130 13.81 15.37 -4.14
CA GLU A 130 14.12 16.29 -3.05
C GLU A 130 12.85 16.91 -2.47
N GLU A 131 11.86 17.20 -3.30
CA GLU A 131 10.58 17.74 -2.86
C GLU A 131 9.78 16.71 -2.05
N ILE A 132 9.91 15.42 -2.35
CA ILE A 132 9.38 14.35 -1.48
C ILE A 132 10.08 14.42 -0.12
N ALA A 133 11.42 14.50 -0.08
CA ALA A 133 12.17 14.59 1.16
C ALA A 133 11.75 15.81 1.99
N GLN A 134 11.66 17.00 1.38
CA GLN A 134 11.21 18.22 2.03
C GLN A 134 9.78 18.12 2.58
N TYR A 135 8.87 17.48 1.84
CA TYR A 135 7.53 17.22 2.35
C TYR A 135 7.55 16.35 3.60
N LEU A 136 8.35 15.27 3.59
CA LEU A 136 8.47 14.36 4.74
C LEU A 136 9.04 15.04 5.99
N GLU A 137 9.96 16.00 5.86
CA GLU A 137 10.53 16.75 6.99
C GLU A 137 9.47 17.43 7.84
N GLY A 138 8.35 17.87 7.24
CA GLY A 138 7.22 18.48 7.93
C GLY A 138 6.23 17.50 8.55
N THR A 139 6.49 16.20 8.51
CA THR A 139 5.59 15.14 8.96
C THR A 139 6.21 14.28 10.06
N SER A 140 5.44 13.33 10.60
CA SER A 140 5.96 12.29 11.51
C SER A 140 6.96 11.32 10.85
N TYR A 141 7.19 11.46 9.54
CA TYR A 141 8.10 10.64 8.73
C TYR A 141 9.40 11.37 8.34
N ALA A 142 9.77 12.42 9.09
CA ALA A 142 10.96 13.25 8.80
C ALA A 142 12.26 12.45 8.64
N GLY A 143 12.46 11.38 9.43
CA GLY A 143 13.64 10.50 9.29
C GLY A 143 13.72 9.79 7.92
N GLY A 144 12.61 9.69 7.20
CA GLY A 144 12.57 9.17 5.83
C GLY A 144 13.25 10.10 4.82
N ALA A 145 13.26 11.41 5.08
CA ALA A 145 13.92 12.38 4.22
C ALA A 145 15.43 12.16 4.16
N ASP A 146 16.08 12.00 5.30
CA ASP A 146 17.52 11.73 5.37
C ASP A 146 17.87 10.39 4.72
N ALA A 147 17.09 9.36 5.03
CA ALA A 147 17.27 8.04 4.45
C ALA A 147 17.10 8.05 2.91
N LEU A 148 16.14 8.84 2.39
CA LEU A 148 15.89 8.97 0.96
C LEU A 148 17.07 9.65 0.22
N ARG A 149 17.70 10.64 0.87
CA ARG A 149 18.90 11.33 0.35
C ARG A 149 20.14 10.44 0.41
N GLU A 150 20.23 9.57 1.42
CA GLU A 150 21.39 8.69 1.59
C GLU A 150 21.47 7.63 0.49
N SER A 151 20.46 6.79 0.38
CA SER A 151 20.38 5.75 -0.66
C SER A 151 19.02 5.04 -0.70
N PRO A 152 18.69 4.37 -1.83
CA PRO A 152 17.51 3.51 -1.89
C PRO A 152 17.46 2.43 -0.80
N SER A 153 18.60 1.81 -0.50
CA SER A 153 18.70 0.79 0.55
C SER A 153 18.49 1.36 1.96
N ALA A 154 19.00 2.58 2.22
CA ALA A 154 18.77 3.26 3.49
C ALA A 154 17.29 3.60 3.67
N PHE A 155 16.64 4.06 2.60
CA PHE A 155 15.22 4.35 2.60
C PHE A 155 14.36 3.11 2.87
N GLU A 156 14.62 1.98 2.20
CA GLU A 156 13.87 0.73 2.47
C GLU A 156 14.07 0.26 3.92
N ARG A 157 15.31 0.26 4.43
CA ARG A 157 15.56 -0.07 5.85
C ARG A 157 14.84 0.86 6.81
N TRP A 158 14.80 2.16 6.50
CA TRP A 158 14.08 3.12 7.32
C TRP A 158 12.58 2.81 7.34
N CYS A 159 11.98 2.51 6.19
CA CYS A 159 10.57 2.11 6.10
C CYS A 159 10.25 0.90 6.99
N ASP A 160 11.07 -0.15 6.89
CA ASP A 160 10.88 -1.38 7.69
C ASP A 160 11.05 -1.10 9.19
N ASN A 161 12.06 -0.33 9.57
CA ASN A 161 12.30 0.06 10.96
C ASN A 161 11.15 0.92 11.52
N ARG A 162 10.60 1.84 10.72
CA ARG A 162 9.49 2.70 11.13
C ARG A 162 8.26 1.87 11.49
N MET A 163 7.95 0.84 10.71
CA MET A 163 6.87 -0.10 10.99
C MET A 163 7.08 -0.81 12.34
N ILE A 164 8.31 -1.31 12.57
CA ILE A 164 8.67 -2.00 13.82
C ILE A 164 8.59 -1.05 15.03
N GLU A 165 9.06 0.19 14.89
CA GLU A 165 9.05 1.20 15.95
C GLU A 165 7.63 1.57 16.39
N THR A 166 6.67 1.61 15.46
CA THR A 166 5.27 1.88 15.77
C THR A 166 4.70 0.88 16.77
N LEU A 167 5.14 -0.38 16.71
CA LEU A 167 4.74 -1.42 17.65
C LEU A 167 5.53 -1.37 18.98
N LYS A 168 6.75 -0.80 18.97
CA LYS A 168 7.61 -0.73 20.16
C LYS A 168 7.31 0.46 21.05
N SER A 169 6.84 1.56 20.51
CA SER A 169 6.66 2.85 21.20
C SER A 169 5.61 2.83 22.31
N GLN A 170 4.90 1.71 22.50
CA GLN A 170 3.88 1.53 23.53
C GLN A 170 4.25 0.49 24.60
N LYS A 171 5.50 0.13 24.71
CA LYS A 171 5.95 -0.59 25.91
C LYS A 171 6.18 0.42 27.03
N TYR A 172 5.16 0.53 27.89
CA TYR A 172 5.04 1.28 29.17
C TYR A 172 4.31 2.60 29.08
#